data_3697b1d97565070f593322627b322150
#
_entry.id   3697b1d97565070f593322627b322150
#
_cell.length_a   1.000
_cell.length_b   1.000
_cell.length_c   1.000
_cell.angle_alpha   90.00
_cell.angle_beta   90.00
_cell.angle_gamma   90.00
#
_symmetry.space_group_name_H-M   'P 1'
#
loop_
_entity.id
_entity.type
_entity.pdbx_description
1 polymer ?
#
loop_
_entity_poly.entity_id
_entity_poly.type
_entity_poly.pdbx_seq_one_letter_code
_entity_poly.pdbx_strand_id
1 'polypeptide(L)'
;MKKKIALIYGGNSEEAGISIQSGRNVSQNICREKYDVYEVLLRGVDWLVMNPDGVAVQEEMPQRCLDALCAGKPAETVAAGECAPVQVDKSDFSFVHEGVKVKFDMAFIMIHGTPGENGLLQGYLEMMGVPYNTCSAYVSAITFDKHSCKRFIEHAGVKMAKDVFIRRGAA
;
A
#
# COMPACT_ATOMS: atom_id res chain seq x y z
N MET A 1 -12.21 -22.27 -4.17
CA MET A 1 -11.37 -21.28 -4.90
C MET A 1 -10.71 -20.41 -3.85
N LYS A 2 -9.39 -20.20 -3.93
CA LYS A 2 -8.66 -19.31 -3.00
C LYS A 2 -9.07 -17.86 -3.22
N LYS A 3 -9.02 -17.05 -2.16
CA LYS A 3 -9.21 -15.60 -2.27
C LYS A 3 -7.94 -14.94 -2.81
N LYS A 4 -8.10 -14.03 -3.75
CA LYS A 4 -7.02 -13.26 -4.37
C LYS A 4 -6.76 -11.99 -3.58
N ILE A 5 -5.60 -11.88 -2.98
CA ILE A 5 -5.21 -10.76 -2.13
C ILE A 5 -4.20 -9.89 -2.84
N ALA A 6 -4.50 -8.59 -2.95
CA ALA A 6 -3.50 -7.59 -3.29
C ALA A 6 -2.76 -7.18 -2.00
N LEU A 7 -1.53 -7.63 -1.83
CA LEU A 7 -0.65 -7.18 -0.74
C LEU A 7 0.05 -5.91 -1.19
N ILE A 8 -0.44 -4.75 -0.70
CA ILE A 8 -0.02 -3.42 -1.18
C ILE A 8 1.03 -2.84 -0.24
N TYR A 9 2.19 -2.51 -0.77
CA TYR A 9 3.30 -1.90 -0.05
C TYR A 9 4.00 -0.81 -0.88
N GLY A 10 5.00 -0.12 -0.31
CA GLY A 10 5.65 1.04 -0.91
C GLY A 10 5.10 2.35 -0.36
N GLY A 11 4.43 3.13 -1.19
CA GLY A 11 3.90 4.44 -0.82
C GLY A 11 4.78 5.60 -1.28
N ASN A 12 4.35 6.82 -0.97
CA ASN A 12 4.97 8.07 -1.43
C ASN A 12 5.69 8.84 -0.31
N SER A 13 5.78 8.25 0.88
CA SER A 13 6.49 8.82 2.02
C SER A 13 7.95 8.38 2.07
N GLU A 14 8.73 9.00 2.93
CA GLU A 14 10.11 8.59 3.22
C GLU A 14 10.17 7.19 3.86
N GLU A 15 9.04 6.68 4.40
CA GLU A 15 8.91 5.36 5.00
C GLU A 15 8.65 4.24 3.98
N ALA A 16 8.68 4.53 2.68
CA ALA A 16 8.42 3.55 1.62
C ALA A 16 9.34 2.31 1.72
N GLY A 17 10.61 2.50 2.10
CA GLY A 17 11.56 1.39 2.32
C GLY A 17 11.10 0.44 3.43
N ILE A 18 10.62 0.98 4.55
CA ILE A 18 10.08 0.21 5.69
C ILE A 18 8.82 -0.52 5.27
N SER A 19 7.95 0.14 4.50
CA SER A 19 6.73 -0.45 3.96
C SER A 19 7.03 -1.66 3.06
N ILE A 20 8.02 -1.56 2.19
CA ILE A 20 8.46 -2.66 1.31
C ILE A 20 8.95 -3.84 2.15
N GLN A 21 9.77 -3.59 3.16
CA GLN A 21 10.27 -4.64 4.04
C GLN A 21 9.14 -5.33 4.81
N SER A 22 8.19 -4.55 5.32
CA SER A 22 6.99 -5.06 6.02
C SER A 22 6.12 -5.91 5.10
N GLY A 23 5.87 -5.44 3.87
CA GLY A 23 5.10 -6.16 2.87
C GLY A 23 5.72 -7.52 2.52
N ARG A 24 7.02 -7.56 2.36
CA ARG A 24 7.76 -8.82 2.09
C ARG A 24 7.70 -9.79 3.24
N ASN A 25 7.87 -9.31 4.47
CA ASN A 25 7.73 -10.14 5.65
C ASN A 25 6.33 -10.77 5.72
N VAL A 26 5.30 -10.01 5.43
CA VAL A 26 3.92 -10.53 5.34
C VAL A 26 3.79 -11.53 4.19
N SER A 27 4.33 -11.24 3.01
CA SER A 27 4.28 -12.14 1.85
C SER A 27 4.88 -13.51 2.13
N GLN A 28 5.97 -13.56 2.90
CA GLN A 28 6.64 -14.81 3.28
C GLN A 28 5.86 -15.61 4.33
N ASN A 29 5.04 -14.95 5.16
CA ASN A 29 4.35 -15.58 6.28
C ASN A 29 2.84 -15.78 6.07
N ILE A 30 2.25 -15.21 5.02
CA ILE A 30 0.84 -15.38 4.73
C ILE A 30 0.51 -16.80 4.23
N CYS A 31 -0.64 -17.34 4.66
CA CYS A 31 -1.06 -18.69 4.34
C CYS A 31 -1.46 -18.84 2.86
N ARG A 32 -0.55 -19.28 2.02
CA ARG A 32 -0.78 -19.47 0.57
C ARG A 32 -1.62 -20.71 0.24
N GLU A 33 -1.91 -21.56 1.21
CA GLU A 33 -2.89 -22.63 1.03
C GLU A 33 -4.32 -22.09 0.93
N LYS A 34 -4.60 -20.95 1.60
CA LYS A 34 -5.91 -20.28 1.65
C LYS A 34 -6.04 -19.12 0.66
N TYR A 35 -4.92 -18.48 0.31
CA TYR A 35 -4.89 -17.23 -0.45
C TYR A 35 -3.94 -17.31 -1.65
N ASP A 36 -4.37 -16.75 -2.77
CA ASP A 36 -3.49 -16.36 -3.88
C ASP A 36 -3.05 -14.92 -3.62
N VAL A 37 -1.76 -14.70 -3.35
CA VAL A 37 -1.23 -13.41 -2.92
C VAL A 37 -0.41 -12.77 -4.01
N TYR A 38 -0.86 -11.60 -4.43
CA TYR A 38 -0.21 -10.76 -5.43
C TYR A 38 0.41 -9.56 -4.74
N GLU A 39 1.71 -9.40 -4.90
CA GLU A 39 2.48 -8.30 -4.31
C GLU A 39 2.35 -7.07 -5.19
N VAL A 40 1.71 -6.01 -4.66
CA VAL A 40 1.47 -4.77 -5.38
C VAL A 40 2.35 -3.66 -4.81
N LEU A 41 3.37 -3.29 -5.56
CA LEU A 41 4.21 -2.14 -5.25
C LEU A 41 3.51 -0.87 -5.73
N LEU A 42 3.21 0.05 -4.80
CA LEU A 42 2.63 1.34 -5.09
C LEU A 42 3.70 2.43 -4.98
N ARG A 43 3.92 3.19 -6.06
CA ARG A 43 4.83 4.32 -6.08
C ARG A 43 4.32 5.40 -7.03
N GLY A 44 3.86 6.51 -6.48
CA GLY A 44 3.28 7.59 -7.28
C GLY A 44 2.11 7.10 -8.12
N VAL A 45 2.28 7.22 -9.43
CA VAL A 45 1.31 6.76 -10.43
C VAL A 45 1.49 5.29 -10.81
N ASP A 46 2.61 4.68 -10.45
CA ASP A 46 2.92 3.30 -10.80
C ASP A 46 2.43 2.36 -9.70
N TRP A 47 1.55 1.46 -10.09
CA TRP A 47 1.02 0.40 -9.24
C TRP A 47 1.30 -0.93 -9.93
N LEU A 48 2.29 -1.66 -9.44
CA LEU A 48 2.89 -2.79 -10.12
C LEU A 48 2.68 -4.09 -9.35
N VAL A 49 2.13 -5.08 -10.02
CA VAL A 49 2.10 -6.47 -9.54
C VAL A 49 3.48 -7.07 -9.79
N MET A 50 4.20 -7.37 -8.72
CA MET A 50 5.58 -7.85 -8.75
C MET A 50 5.68 -9.35 -8.99
N ASN A 51 4.60 -10.10 -8.75
CA ASN A 51 4.49 -11.55 -8.94
C ASN A 51 3.18 -11.89 -9.64
N PRO A 52 3.01 -11.55 -10.93
CA PRO A 52 1.74 -11.73 -11.62
C PRO A 52 1.30 -13.20 -11.79
N ASP A 53 2.21 -14.17 -11.64
CA ASP A 53 1.95 -15.61 -11.55
C ASP A 53 1.42 -16.08 -10.18
N GLY A 54 1.38 -15.18 -9.16
CA GLY A 54 0.95 -15.49 -7.80
C GLY A 54 1.98 -16.24 -6.95
N VAL A 55 3.16 -16.53 -7.49
CA VAL A 55 4.26 -17.18 -6.74
C VAL A 55 4.94 -16.15 -5.84
N ALA A 56 5.36 -16.54 -4.64
CA ALA A 56 6.07 -15.65 -3.74
C ALA A 56 7.40 -15.20 -4.34
N VAL A 57 7.68 -13.90 -4.28
CA VAL A 57 9.01 -13.39 -4.62
C VAL A 57 10.01 -13.93 -3.61
N GLN A 58 10.84 -14.88 -4.02
CA GLN A 58 11.79 -15.58 -3.14
C GLN A 58 13.10 -14.81 -2.96
N GLU A 59 13.48 -14.01 -3.95
CA GLU A 59 14.72 -13.25 -3.89
C GLU A 59 14.52 -11.88 -3.20
N GLU A 60 15.46 -11.53 -2.35
CA GLU A 60 15.53 -10.15 -1.85
C GLU A 60 15.75 -9.22 -3.04
N MET A 61 14.89 -8.23 -3.19
CA MET A 61 15.10 -7.20 -4.19
C MET A 61 16.47 -6.57 -3.94
N PRO A 62 17.39 -6.58 -4.91
CA PRO A 62 18.71 -5.99 -4.70
C PRO A 62 18.59 -4.58 -4.15
N GLN A 63 19.44 -4.20 -3.19
CA GLN A 63 19.40 -2.88 -2.55
C GLN A 63 19.38 -1.75 -3.58
N ARG A 64 20.12 -1.90 -4.68
CA ARG A 64 20.11 -0.97 -5.83
C ARG A 64 18.73 -0.71 -6.43
N CYS A 65 17.86 -1.74 -6.40
CA CYS A 65 16.48 -1.64 -6.90
C CYS A 65 15.59 -0.92 -5.90
N LEU A 66 15.77 -1.19 -4.60
CA LEU A 66 15.12 -0.45 -3.52
C LEU A 66 15.51 1.03 -3.57
N ASP A 67 16.80 1.31 -3.74
CA ASP A 67 17.33 2.68 -3.85
C ASP A 67 16.79 3.38 -5.10
N ALA A 68 16.69 2.68 -6.22
CA ALA A 68 16.11 3.22 -7.45
C ALA A 68 14.62 3.53 -7.30
N LEU A 69 13.85 2.64 -6.64
CA LEU A 69 12.44 2.86 -6.32
C LEU A 69 12.27 4.03 -5.32
N CYS A 70 13.10 4.09 -4.29
CA CYS A 70 13.10 5.19 -3.33
C CYS A 70 13.49 6.53 -3.99
N ALA A 71 14.37 6.49 -5.00
CA ALA A 71 14.77 7.66 -5.78
C ALA A 71 13.77 8.08 -6.88
N GLY A 72 12.61 7.40 -6.99
CA GLY A 72 11.58 7.72 -7.97
C GLY A 72 11.93 7.37 -9.41
N LYS A 73 12.89 6.45 -9.64
CA LYS A 73 13.22 5.97 -10.99
C LYS A 73 12.13 5.03 -11.52
N PRO A 74 11.92 4.97 -12.85
CA PRO A 74 10.91 4.10 -13.46
C PRO A 74 11.11 2.63 -13.09
N ALA A 75 10.01 1.93 -12.91
CA ALA A 75 9.97 0.52 -12.51
C ALA A 75 10.67 -0.44 -13.50
N GLU A 76 10.81 -0.03 -14.76
CA GLU A 76 11.57 -0.77 -15.79
C GLU A 76 13.03 -1.02 -15.39
N THR A 77 13.57 -0.19 -14.49
CA THR A 77 14.93 -0.33 -13.94
C THR A 77 14.99 -1.42 -12.83
N VAL A 78 13.86 -1.93 -12.39
CA VAL A 78 13.74 -2.84 -11.23
C VAL A 78 13.49 -4.29 -11.64
N ALA A 79 13.19 -4.53 -12.92
CA ALA A 79 12.94 -5.86 -13.49
C ALA A 79 14.25 -6.67 -13.57
N ALA A 80 14.64 -7.30 -12.47
CA ALA A 80 15.71 -8.30 -12.42
C ALA A 80 15.19 -9.62 -11.83
N GLY A 81 14.04 -10.08 -12.31
CA GLY A 81 13.45 -11.38 -11.99
C GLY A 81 12.86 -12.02 -13.24
N GLU A 82 12.61 -13.33 -13.21
CA GLU A 82 12.09 -14.10 -14.35
C GLU A 82 10.71 -13.69 -14.84
N CYS A 83 9.98 -12.86 -14.06
CA CYS A 83 8.66 -12.34 -14.44
C CYS A 83 8.64 -10.81 -14.38
N ALA A 84 8.36 -10.16 -15.52
CA ALA A 84 8.24 -8.70 -15.58
C ALA A 84 7.03 -8.20 -14.79
N PRO A 85 7.17 -7.12 -13.98
CA PRO A 85 6.05 -6.53 -13.28
C PRO A 85 4.93 -6.09 -14.22
N VAL A 86 3.69 -6.25 -13.78
CA VAL A 86 2.50 -5.89 -14.56
C VAL A 86 1.77 -4.72 -13.91
N GLN A 87 1.39 -3.73 -14.71
CA GLN A 87 0.67 -2.55 -14.23
C GLN A 87 -0.76 -2.92 -13.80
N VAL A 88 -1.19 -2.41 -12.64
CA VAL A 88 -2.57 -2.50 -12.18
C VAL A 88 -3.45 -1.55 -13.00
N ASP A 89 -4.55 -2.06 -13.54
CA ASP A 89 -5.63 -1.24 -14.07
C ASP A 89 -6.41 -0.60 -12.92
N LYS A 90 -6.18 0.69 -12.72
CA LYS A 90 -6.81 1.46 -11.63
C LYS A 90 -8.28 1.78 -11.88
N SER A 91 -8.81 1.51 -13.07
CA SER A 91 -10.22 1.74 -13.38
C SER A 91 -11.15 0.71 -12.71
N ASP A 92 -10.63 -0.50 -12.42
CA ASP A 92 -11.40 -1.57 -11.78
C ASP A 92 -10.59 -2.43 -10.80
N PHE A 93 -9.40 -1.97 -10.44
CA PHE A 93 -8.46 -2.63 -9.54
C PHE A 93 -8.19 -4.08 -9.94
N SER A 94 -7.66 -4.26 -11.13
CA SER A 94 -7.30 -5.55 -11.73
C SER A 94 -5.96 -5.47 -12.45
N PHE A 95 -5.48 -6.59 -12.95
CA PHE A 95 -4.37 -6.64 -13.90
C PHE A 95 -4.61 -7.74 -14.94
N VAL A 96 -3.86 -7.71 -16.03
CA VAL A 96 -3.89 -8.76 -17.07
C VAL A 96 -2.53 -9.44 -17.12
N HIS A 97 -2.51 -10.76 -16.96
CA HIS A 97 -1.32 -11.58 -17.10
C HIS A 97 -1.62 -12.74 -18.05
N GLU A 98 -0.76 -12.95 -19.06
CA GLU A 98 -0.93 -13.99 -20.10
C GLU A 98 -2.34 -13.99 -20.74
N GLY A 99 -2.92 -12.81 -20.95
CA GLY A 99 -4.25 -12.63 -21.52
C GLY A 99 -5.41 -12.92 -20.55
N VAL A 100 -5.13 -13.27 -19.31
CA VAL A 100 -6.15 -13.52 -18.27
C VAL A 100 -6.28 -12.30 -17.38
N LYS A 101 -7.51 -11.78 -17.23
CA LYS A 101 -7.81 -10.69 -16.30
C LYS A 101 -7.98 -11.23 -14.88
N VAL A 102 -7.19 -10.71 -13.96
CA VAL A 102 -7.22 -11.04 -12.53
C VAL A 102 -7.76 -9.86 -11.75
N LYS A 103 -8.87 -10.07 -11.02
CA LYS A 103 -9.41 -9.12 -10.04
C LYS A 103 -9.07 -9.56 -8.63
N PHE A 104 -8.82 -8.60 -7.74
CA PHE A 104 -8.54 -8.88 -6.34
C PHE A 104 -9.84 -8.96 -5.52
N ASP A 105 -9.91 -9.93 -4.62
CA ASP A 105 -11.03 -10.10 -3.68
C ASP A 105 -10.85 -9.23 -2.42
N MET A 106 -9.62 -8.83 -2.10
CA MET A 106 -9.27 -8.04 -0.92
C MET A 106 -7.92 -7.34 -1.13
N ALA A 107 -7.77 -6.17 -0.53
CA ALA A 107 -6.50 -5.48 -0.39
C ALA A 107 -5.95 -5.64 1.03
N PHE A 108 -4.67 -6.00 1.15
CA PHE A 108 -3.93 -6.02 2.41
C PHE A 108 -2.88 -4.90 2.36
N ILE A 109 -3.16 -3.81 3.07
CA ILE A 109 -2.37 -2.57 3.01
C ILE A 109 -1.26 -2.64 4.07
N MET A 110 0.00 -2.50 3.60
CA MET A 110 1.22 -2.45 4.41
C MET A 110 1.99 -1.15 4.19
N ILE A 111 1.33 -0.11 3.66
CA ILE A 111 1.93 1.19 3.42
C ILE A 111 2.00 1.99 4.73
N HIS A 112 3.17 2.54 5.01
CA HIS A 112 3.40 3.54 6.04
C HIS A 112 3.31 4.95 5.43
N GLY A 113 2.55 5.83 6.08
CA GLY A 113 2.30 7.18 5.59
C GLY A 113 1.34 7.23 4.38
N THR A 114 1.56 8.18 3.51
CA THR A 114 0.72 8.43 2.31
C THR A 114 1.02 7.43 1.20
N PRO A 115 0.00 6.87 0.52
CA PRO A 115 -1.44 7.08 0.68
C PRO A 115 -2.14 6.06 1.60
N GLY A 116 -1.40 5.23 2.33
CA GLY A 116 -1.92 4.09 3.09
C GLY A 116 -2.57 4.45 4.43
N GLU A 117 -2.17 5.56 5.05
CA GLU A 117 -2.64 5.95 6.38
C GLU A 117 -3.53 7.20 6.38
N ASN A 118 -3.56 7.97 5.29
CA ASN A 118 -4.28 9.24 5.20
C ASN A 118 -5.68 9.14 4.57
N GLY A 119 -6.18 7.93 4.33
CA GLY A 119 -7.51 7.68 3.81
C GLY A 119 -7.63 7.69 2.27
N LEU A 120 -6.59 8.09 1.53
CA LEU A 120 -6.65 8.17 0.07
C LEU A 120 -6.79 6.80 -0.59
N LEU A 121 -5.95 5.84 -0.19
CA LEU A 121 -6.01 4.48 -0.73
C LEU A 121 -7.30 3.77 -0.30
N GLN A 122 -7.72 3.97 0.93
CA GLN A 122 -8.98 3.43 1.45
C GLN A 122 -10.17 3.96 0.65
N GLY A 123 -10.22 5.27 0.38
CA GLY A 123 -11.29 5.88 -0.42
C GLY A 123 -11.34 5.33 -1.85
N TYR A 124 -10.19 5.10 -2.47
CA TYR A 124 -10.12 4.43 -3.76
C TYR A 124 -10.67 2.99 -3.70
N LEU A 125 -10.27 2.21 -2.69
CA LEU A 125 -10.73 0.83 -2.53
C LEU A 125 -12.23 0.76 -2.20
N GLU A 126 -12.75 1.72 -1.41
CA GLU A 126 -14.20 1.85 -1.14
C GLU A 126 -14.97 2.11 -2.44
N MET A 127 -14.48 3.01 -3.31
CA MET A 127 -15.09 3.25 -4.63
C MET A 127 -15.07 2.02 -5.53
N MET A 128 -14.02 1.19 -5.43
CA MET A 128 -13.91 -0.07 -6.18
C MET A 128 -14.70 -1.23 -5.55
N GLY A 129 -15.27 -1.05 -4.36
CA GLY A 129 -15.96 -2.12 -3.62
C GLY A 129 -15.03 -3.23 -3.13
N VAL A 130 -13.74 -2.93 -2.95
CA VAL A 130 -12.72 -3.90 -2.52
C VAL A 130 -12.51 -3.78 -1.01
N PRO A 131 -12.78 -4.81 -0.22
CA PRO A 131 -12.51 -4.82 1.22
C PRO A 131 -11.01 -4.77 1.51
N TYR A 132 -10.66 -4.18 2.66
CA TYR A 132 -9.25 -4.01 3.08
C TYR A 132 -9.08 -4.14 4.60
N ASN A 133 -7.84 -4.20 5.10
CA ASN A 133 -7.50 -4.53 6.49
C ASN A 133 -7.36 -3.35 7.44
N THR A 134 -7.45 -2.11 6.98
CA THR A 134 -7.26 -0.91 7.81
C THR A 134 -8.60 -0.25 8.19
N CYS A 135 -8.54 0.88 8.90
CA CYS A 135 -9.72 1.70 9.18
C CYS A 135 -10.33 2.27 7.88
N SER A 136 -11.59 2.72 7.94
CA SER A 136 -12.24 3.41 6.82
C SER A 136 -11.48 4.67 6.39
N ALA A 137 -11.74 5.14 5.17
CA ALA A 137 -11.12 6.36 4.64
C ALA A 137 -11.29 7.56 5.59
N TYR A 138 -12.49 7.71 6.15
CA TYR A 138 -12.80 8.79 7.08
C TYR A 138 -11.97 8.71 8.37
N VAL A 139 -11.92 7.53 9.00
CA VAL A 139 -11.16 7.34 10.24
C VAL A 139 -9.67 7.50 9.99
N SER A 140 -9.15 6.94 8.91
CA SER A 140 -7.74 7.08 8.51
C SER A 140 -7.36 8.55 8.31
N ALA A 141 -8.18 9.33 7.60
CA ALA A 141 -7.91 10.74 7.35
C ALA A 141 -7.87 11.58 8.63
N ILE A 142 -8.84 11.38 9.54
CA ILE A 142 -8.87 12.10 10.82
C ILE A 142 -7.68 11.74 11.71
N THR A 143 -7.38 10.45 11.83
CA THR A 143 -6.31 9.98 12.74
C THR A 143 -4.92 10.28 12.21
N PHE A 144 -4.75 10.43 10.92
CA PHE A 144 -3.48 10.82 10.31
C PHE A 144 -3.10 12.26 10.65
N ASP A 145 -4.06 13.18 10.69
CA ASP A 145 -3.84 14.56 11.15
C ASP A 145 -4.00 14.66 12.66
N LYS A 146 -2.87 14.78 13.37
CA LYS A 146 -2.83 14.77 14.84
C LYS A 146 -3.66 15.89 15.47
N HIS A 147 -3.72 17.08 14.84
CA HIS A 147 -4.51 18.18 15.35
C HIS A 147 -6.01 17.92 15.20
N SER A 148 -6.44 17.50 14.01
CA SER A 148 -7.83 17.14 13.73
C SER A 148 -8.29 15.98 14.62
N CYS A 149 -7.47 14.94 14.77
CA CYS A 149 -7.76 13.81 15.65
C CYS A 149 -8.01 14.28 17.10
N LYS A 150 -7.12 15.12 17.64
CA LYS A 150 -7.28 15.67 19.00
C LYS A 150 -8.56 16.49 19.16
N ARG A 151 -8.86 17.37 18.19
CA ARG A 151 -10.10 18.17 18.24
C ARG A 151 -11.35 17.29 18.18
N PHE A 152 -11.31 16.22 17.36
CA PHE A 152 -12.43 15.30 17.23
C PHE A 152 -12.73 14.54 18.53
N ILE A 153 -11.69 14.07 19.25
CA ILE A 153 -11.85 13.27 20.47
C ILE A 153 -11.85 14.09 21.76
N GLU A 154 -11.69 15.42 21.69
CA GLU A 154 -11.59 16.31 22.86
C GLU A 154 -12.75 16.15 23.84
N HIS A 155 -13.96 15.95 23.31
CA HIS A 155 -15.18 15.82 24.12
C HIS A 155 -15.43 14.40 24.65
N ALA A 156 -14.60 13.43 24.24
CA ALA A 156 -14.76 12.03 24.66
C ALA A 156 -14.09 11.73 26.02
N GLY A 157 -13.55 12.73 26.71
CA GLY A 157 -12.89 12.58 28.02
C GLY A 157 -11.52 11.90 27.95
N VAL A 158 -10.95 11.75 26.76
CA VAL A 158 -9.62 11.14 26.58
C VAL A 158 -8.54 12.11 27.03
N LYS A 159 -7.67 11.66 27.95
CA LYS A 159 -6.52 12.45 28.40
C LYS A 159 -5.49 12.59 27.27
N MET A 160 -5.22 13.83 26.88
CA MET A 160 -4.30 14.16 25.81
C MET A 160 -3.25 15.17 26.28
N ALA A 161 -2.05 15.12 25.68
CA ALA A 161 -1.05 16.15 25.86
C ALA A 161 -1.55 17.48 25.28
N LYS A 162 -1.15 18.60 25.91
CA LYS A 162 -1.37 19.92 25.32
C LYS A 162 -0.65 20.04 23.99
N ASP A 163 -1.24 20.73 23.04
CA ASP A 163 -0.67 20.98 21.73
C ASP A 163 -0.87 22.44 21.31
N VAL A 164 -0.02 22.88 20.41
CA VAL A 164 -0.12 24.17 19.74
C VAL A 164 -0.12 23.93 18.25
N PHE A 165 -1.11 24.46 17.54
CA PHE A 165 -1.20 24.39 16.10
C PHE A 165 -0.51 25.61 15.48
N ILE A 166 0.59 25.37 14.78
CA ILE A 166 1.35 26.41 14.06
C ILE A 166 1.13 26.23 12.57
N ARG A 167 0.53 27.22 11.91
CA ARG A 167 0.38 27.19 10.46
C ARG A 167 1.71 27.45 9.77
N ARG A 168 1.95 26.79 8.65
CA ARG A 168 3.13 27.04 7.82
C ARG A 168 3.14 28.51 7.38
N GLY A 169 4.22 29.24 7.68
CA GLY A 169 4.36 30.67 7.38
C GLY A 169 3.80 31.61 8.45
N ALA A 170 3.31 31.13 9.59
CA ALA A 170 3.08 31.96 10.76
C ALA A 170 4.43 32.23 11.45
N ALA A 171 4.86 33.49 11.48
CA ALA A 171 6.02 33.97 12.23
C ALA A 171 5.63 34.17 13.69
#